data_3726196690009b059f051587c4f15e7e
#
_entry.id   3726196690009b059f051587c4f15e7e
#
_cell.length_a   1.000
_cell.length_b   1.000
_cell.length_c   1.000
_cell.angle_alpha   90.00
_cell.angle_beta   90.00
_cell.angle_gamma   90.00
#
_symmetry.space_group_name_H-M   'P 1'
#
loop_
_entity.id
_entity.type
_entity.pdbx_description
1 polymer ?
#
loop_
_entity_poly.entity_id
_entity_poly.type
_entity_poly.pdbx_seq_one_letter_code
_entity_poly.pdbx_strand_id
1 'polypeptide(L)'
;MEQVFFIADFHLGDLMAYRGETSENLLSRLPGKKYLIEGNHDENLRAFHGQFRSVELMMNKVFSPMVYPFLKERLNVTMCHYPMYSWYRKPEGAVLLHGHSHGNLDEFNRSSLELKADIGVEGELFQSIKR
;
A
#
# COMPACT_ATOMS: atom_id res chain seq x y z
N MET A 1 -13.91 11.15 6.86
CA MET A 1 -13.76 9.69 7.01
C MET A 1 -12.39 9.28 6.53
N GLU A 2 -11.71 8.46 7.32
CA GLU A 2 -10.36 8.00 6.98
C GLU A 2 -10.34 7.18 5.70
N GLN A 3 -9.22 7.27 4.98
CA GLN A 3 -8.94 6.45 3.81
C GLN A 3 -7.86 5.43 4.19
N VAL A 4 -8.05 4.17 3.79
CA VAL A 4 -7.11 3.09 4.06
C VAL A 4 -6.70 2.47 2.74
N PHE A 5 -5.40 2.41 2.49
CA PHE A 5 -4.84 1.86 1.26
C PHE A 5 -4.12 0.56 1.56
N PHE A 6 -4.53 -0.50 0.87
CA PHE A 6 -3.85 -1.80 0.94
C PHE A 6 -2.99 -1.96 -0.31
N ILE A 7 -1.69 -2.00 -0.15
CA ILE A 7 -0.73 -1.97 -1.26
C ILE A 7 0.02 -3.29 -1.42
N ALA A 8 0.14 -4.07 -0.35
CA ALA A 8 0.77 -5.37 -0.39
C ALA A 8 -0.27 -6.46 -0.68
N ASP A 9 0.21 -7.65 -1.05
CA ASP A 9 -0.65 -8.81 -1.18
C ASP A 9 -1.46 -9.04 0.09
N PHE A 10 -2.76 -9.08 -0.02
CA PHE A 10 -3.62 -9.19 1.14
C PHE A 10 -3.81 -10.64 1.60
N HIS A 11 -3.63 -11.62 0.72
CA HIS A 11 -3.68 -13.05 1.05
C HIS A 11 -4.90 -13.46 1.88
N LEU A 12 -6.07 -12.95 1.53
CA LEU A 12 -7.27 -13.17 2.31
C LEU A 12 -7.63 -14.65 2.47
N GLY A 13 -7.32 -15.47 1.48
CA GLY A 13 -7.55 -16.91 1.56
C GLY A 13 -6.77 -17.55 2.70
N ASP A 14 -5.53 -17.14 2.89
CA ASP A 14 -4.68 -17.68 3.96
C ASP A 14 -5.14 -17.21 5.33
N LEU A 15 -5.61 -15.97 5.44
CA LEU A 15 -6.16 -15.44 6.68
C LEU A 15 -7.41 -16.19 7.12
N MET A 16 -8.26 -16.58 6.19
CA MET A 16 -9.43 -17.39 6.50
C MET A 16 -9.05 -18.72 7.12
N ALA A 17 -8.05 -19.38 6.55
CA ALA A 17 -7.58 -20.66 7.06
C ALA A 17 -6.98 -20.55 8.46
N TYR A 18 -6.37 -19.39 8.73
CA TYR A 18 -5.64 -19.21 9.99
C TYR A 18 -6.56 -19.00 11.20
N ARG A 19 -7.65 -18.25 11.05
CA ARG A 19 -8.51 -17.88 12.19
C ARG A 19 -9.97 -18.30 12.09
N GLY A 20 -10.33 -19.02 11.04
CA GLY A 20 -11.72 -19.38 10.80
C GLY A 20 -12.63 -18.22 10.50
N GLU A 21 -12.06 -17.03 10.28
CA GLU A 21 -12.83 -15.87 9.89
C GLU A 21 -13.00 -15.82 8.38
N THR A 22 -14.14 -15.31 7.92
CA THR A 22 -14.30 -15.06 6.50
C THR A 22 -13.58 -13.75 6.13
N SER A 23 -13.06 -13.68 4.91
CA SER A 23 -12.44 -12.47 4.40
C SER A 23 -13.40 -11.29 4.44
N GLU A 24 -14.66 -11.55 4.15
CA GLU A 24 -15.71 -10.56 4.21
C GLU A 24 -15.87 -9.96 5.62
N ASN A 25 -15.91 -10.82 6.64
CA ASN A 25 -16.01 -10.37 8.03
C ASN A 25 -14.78 -9.55 8.45
N LEU A 26 -13.59 -9.99 8.05
CA LEU A 26 -12.37 -9.25 8.34
C LEU A 26 -12.40 -7.84 7.75
N LEU A 27 -12.74 -7.73 6.47
CA LEU A 27 -12.80 -6.44 5.79
C LEU A 27 -13.87 -5.53 6.39
N SER A 28 -15.02 -6.08 6.75
CA SER A 28 -16.10 -5.28 7.34
C SER A 28 -15.76 -4.71 8.71
N ARG A 29 -14.86 -5.36 9.46
CA ARG A 29 -14.41 -4.88 10.76
C ARG A 29 -13.35 -3.78 10.67
N LEU A 30 -12.69 -3.65 9.53
CA LEU A 30 -11.70 -2.61 9.34
C LEU A 30 -12.39 -1.28 9.03
N PRO A 31 -12.13 -0.23 9.81
CA PRO A 31 -12.79 1.06 9.57
C PRO A 31 -12.25 1.80 8.37
N GLY A 32 -13.02 2.76 7.89
CA GLY A 32 -12.60 3.68 6.84
C GLY A 32 -12.97 3.24 5.43
N LYS A 33 -12.76 4.13 4.49
CA LYS A 33 -12.92 3.85 3.06
C LYS A 33 -11.70 3.08 2.58
N LYS A 34 -11.92 1.91 2.01
CA LYS A 34 -10.85 0.97 1.66
C LYS A 34 -10.54 1.03 0.17
N TYR A 35 -9.26 1.13 -0.14
CA TYR A 35 -8.74 1.16 -1.51
C TYR A 35 -7.71 0.03 -1.64
N LEU A 36 -7.87 -0.81 -2.66
CA LEU A 36 -6.95 -1.92 -2.89
C LEU A 36 -6.05 -1.63 -4.08
N ILE A 37 -4.75 -1.75 -3.85
CA ILE A 37 -3.75 -1.82 -4.92
C ILE A 37 -3.43 -3.30 -5.07
N GLU A 38 -3.90 -3.89 -6.16
CA GLU A 38 -3.89 -5.34 -6.34
C GLU A 38 -2.47 -5.88 -6.52
N GLY A 39 -2.13 -6.91 -5.75
CA GLY A 39 -0.88 -7.65 -5.86
C GLY A 39 -1.08 -8.98 -6.59
N ASN A 40 0.02 -9.70 -6.81
CA ASN A 40 0.00 -10.94 -7.59
C ASN A 40 -0.69 -12.10 -6.86
N HIS A 41 -0.90 -12.01 -5.55
CA HIS A 41 -1.61 -13.03 -4.77
C HIS A 41 -3.04 -12.63 -4.40
N ASP A 42 -3.55 -11.55 -4.98
CA ASP A 42 -4.87 -11.02 -4.63
C ASP A 42 -5.97 -11.43 -5.62
N GLU A 43 -5.72 -12.37 -6.49
CA GLU A 43 -6.71 -12.82 -7.49
C GLU A 43 -8.01 -13.31 -6.84
N ASN A 44 -7.91 -13.93 -5.67
CA ASN A 44 -9.07 -14.44 -4.95
C ASN A 44 -9.94 -13.32 -4.34
N LEU A 45 -9.49 -12.08 -4.40
CA LEU A 45 -10.23 -10.95 -3.87
C LEU A 45 -11.35 -10.44 -4.77
N ARG A 46 -11.48 -10.98 -5.97
CA ARG A 46 -12.52 -10.52 -6.91
C ARG A 46 -13.91 -10.60 -6.32
N ALA A 47 -14.18 -11.62 -5.50
CA ALA A 47 -15.45 -11.78 -4.82
C ALA A 47 -15.71 -10.67 -3.77
N PHE A 48 -14.67 -9.97 -3.35
CA PHE A 48 -14.73 -8.95 -2.29
C PHE A 48 -14.53 -7.54 -2.81
N HIS A 49 -14.44 -7.36 -4.14
CA HIS A 49 -14.23 -6.04 -4.74
C HIS A 49 -15.25 -5.01 -4.30
N GLY A 50 -16.48 -5.43 -4.02
CA GLY A 50 -17.54 -4.53 -3.56
C GLY A 50 -17.29 -3.90 -2.19
N GLN A 51 -16.35 -4.44 -1.41
CA GLN A 51 -15.98 -3.88 -0.10
C GLN A 51 -14.89 -2.80 -0.20
N PHE A 52 -14.30 -2.63 -1.37
CA PHE A 52 -13.33 -1.60 -1.64
C PHE A 52 -13.95 -0.48 -2.45
N ARG A 53 -13.55 0.74 -2.15
CA ARG A 53 -13.95 1.91 -2.96
C ARG A 53 -13.41 1.83 -4.36
N SER A 54 -12.19 1.34 -4.50
CA SER A 54 -11.58 1.08 -5.79
C SER A 54 -10.60 -0.08 -5.69
N VAL A 55 -10.37 -0.74 -6.81
CA VAL A 55 -9.38 -1.80 -6.97
C VAL A 55 -8.57 -1.44 -8.21
N GLU A 56 -7.31 -1.12 -8.02
CA GLU A 56 -6.43 -0.61 -9.06
C GLU A 56 -5.10 -1.37 -9.06
N LEU A 57 -4.47 -1.46 -10.22
CA LEU A 57 -3.10 -1.98 -10.30
C LEU A 57 -2.09 -0.93 -9.84
N MET A 58 -2.41 0.34 -9.99
CA MET A 58 -1.56 1.44 -9.59
C MET A 58 -2.44 2.66 -9.31
N MET A 59 -2.06 3.45 -8.32
CA MET A 59 -2.78 4.66 -7.98
C MET A 59 -1.80 5.80 -7.72
N ASN A 60 -2.14 6.98 -8.23
CA ASN A 60 -1.43 8.22 -7.90
C ASN A 60 -2.32 9.06 -7.00
N LYS A 61 -1.78 9.55 -5.90
CA LYS A 61 -2.52 10.34 -4.92
C LYS A 61 -1.71 11.57 -4.55
N VAL A 62 -2.41 12.69 -4.40
CA VAL A 62 -1.80 13.94 -3.92
C VAL A 62 -2.31 14.19 -2.51
N PHE A 63 -1.38 14.34 -1.58
CA PHE A 63 -1.68 14.73 -0.20
C PHE A 63 -1.36 16.21 -0.04
N SER A 64 -2.34 16.98 0.41
CA SER A 64 -2.24 18.43 0.49
C SER A 64 -2.03 18.89 1.93
N PRO A 65 -1.22 19.93 2.17
CA PRO A 65 -1.13 20.56 3.49
C PRO A 65 -2.45 21.09 4.04
N MET A 66 -3.41 21.40 3.17
CA MET A 66 -4.74 21.85 3.60
C MET A 66 -5.49 20.74 4.36
N VAL A 67 -5.26 19.49 4.00
CA VAL A 67 -5.89 18.33 4.64
C VAL A 67 -4.97 17.75 5.70
N TYR A 68 -3.66 17.76 5.45
CA TYR A 68 -2.64 17.20 6.34
C TYR A 68 -1.66 18.31 6.73
N PRO A 69 -1.96 19.09 7.77
CA PRO A 69 -1.17 20.28 8.12
C PRO A 69 0.29 20.02 8.49
N PHE A 70 0.65 18.77 8.81
CA PHE A 70 2.05 18.42 9.10
C PHE A 70 2.92 18.42 7.84
N LEU A 71 2.32 18.40 6.65
CA LEU A 71 3.05 18.51 5.40
C LEU A 71 3.39 19.97 5.12
N LYS A 72 4.63 20.23 4.67
CA LYS A 72 5.07 21.57 4.29
C LYS A 72 4.63 21.94 2.88
N GLU A 73 4.49 20.94 2.02
CA GLU A 73 4.09 21.12 0.63
C GLU A 73 3.30 19.91 0.16
N ARG A 74 2.74 19.98 -1.03
CA ARG A 74 2.02 18.86 -1.61
C ARG A 74 2.94 17.66 -1.78
N LEU A 75 2.45 16.48 -1.39
CA LEU A 75 3.15 15.23 -1.54
C LEU A 75 2.45 14.39 -2.60
N ASN A 76 3.16 14.07 -3.68
CA ASN A 76 2.68 13.15 -4.69
C ASN A 76 3.16 11.76 -4.35
N VAL A 77 2.23 10.79 -4.29
CA VAL A 77 2.53 9.41 -3.94
C VAL A 77 1.99 8.49 -5.03
N THR A 78 2.84 7.61 -5.52
CA THR A 78 2.45 6.52 -6.39
C THR A 78 2.43 5.24 -5.55
N MET A 79 1.33 4.51 -5.65
CA MET A 79 1.15 3.23 -4.96
C MET A 79 1.03 2.13 -5.99
N CYS A 80 1.90 1.14 -5.90
CA CYS A 80 1.92 -0.03 -6.78
C CYS A 80 2.44 -1.21 -5.97
N HIS A 81 1.87 -2.39 -6.17
CA HIS A 81 2.39 -3.58 -5.47
C HIS A 81 3.84 -3.86 -5.85
N TYR A 82 4.19 -3.62 -7.10
CA TYR A 82 5.52 -3.93 -7.62
C TYR A 82 6.46 -2.74 -7.48
N PRO A 83 7.75 -2.97 -7.15
CA PRO A 83 8.76 -1.92 -7.19
C PRO A 83 9.00 -1.50 -8.65
N MET A 84 9.00 -0.19 -8.90
CA MET A 84 9.17 0.34 -10.25
C MET A 84 10.45 1.16 -10.33
N TYR A 85 11.08 1.13 -11.49
CA TYR A 85 12.23 1.98 -11.79
C TYR A 85 11.84 3.45 -11.93
N SER A 86 10.69 3.72 -12.52
CA SER A 86 10.19 5.08 -12.74
C SER A 86 8.70 5.16 -12.42
N TRP A 87 8.25 6.32 -12.00
CA TRP A 87 6.84 6.56 -11.68
C TRP A 87 6.48 8.02 -11.92
N TYR A 88 5.19 8.32 -11.89
CA TYR A 88 4.67 9.64 -12.18
C TYR A 88 5.26 10.70 -11.24
N ARG A 89 5.81 11.76 -11.81
CA ARG A 89 6.44 12.88 -11.12
C ARG A 89 7.64 12.51 -10.23
N LYS A 90 8.29 11.41 -10.54
CA LYS A 90 9.51 11.02 -9.84
C LYS A 90 10.57 12.13 -9.82
N PRO A 91 10.87 12.82 -10.95
CA PRO A 91 11.85 13.90 -10.93
C PRO A 91 11.46 15.08 -10.03
N GLU A 92 10.18 15.26 -9.78
CA GLU A 92 9.66 16.35 -8.94
C GLU A 92 9.48 15.93 -7.48
N GLY A 93 10.04 14.80 -7.08
CA GLY A 93 10.04 14.37 -5.69
C GLY A 93 8.86 13.48 -5.29
N ALA A 94 8.11 12.92 -6.24
CA ALA A 94 7.05 11.97 -5.93
C ALA A 94 7.61 10.71 -5.28
N VAL A 95 6.88 10.16 -4.32
CA VAL A 95 7.25 8.96 -3.57
C VAL A 95 6.59 7.73 -4.18
N LEU A 96 7.33 6.62 -4.25
CA LEU A 96 6.77 5.31 -4.60
C LEU A 96 6.65 4.45 -3.34
N LEU A 97 5.44 3.98 -3.08
CA LEU A 97 5.18 2.97 -2.05
C LEU A 97 4.85 1.66 -2.74
N HIS A 98 5.56 0.60 -2.39
CA HIS A 98 5.40 -0.72 -3.01
C HIS A 98 5.38 -1.83 -1.96
N GLY A 99 5.08 -3.04 -2.41
CA GLY A 99 5.21 -4.27 -1.64
C GLY A 99 6.05 -5.26 -2.43
N HIS A 100 5.55 -6.49 -2.53
CA HIS A 100 6.09 -7.58 -3.35
C HIS A 100 7.48 -8.11 -2.93
N SER A 101 8.39 -7.25 -2.56
CA SER A 101 9.80 -7.58 -2.37
C SER A 101 10.13 -8.19 -1.01
N HIS A 102 9.18 -8.23 -0.08
CA HIS A 102 9.35 -8.80 1.26
C HIS A 102 10.58 -8.26 2.01
N GLY A 103 10.88 -6.97 1.82
CA GLY A 103 12.03 -6.33 2.44
C GLY A 103 13.36 -6.55 1.72
N ASN A 104 13.39 -7.36 0.66
CA ASN A 104 14.64 -7.67 -0.05
C ASN A 104 15.26 -6.45 -0.75
N LEU A 105 14.50 -5.40 -0.99
CA LEU A 105 14.98 -4.17 -1.60
C LEU A 105 15.21 -3.03 -0.61
N ASP A 106 15.10 -3.29 0.69
CA ASP A 106 15.22 -2.24 1.70
C ASP A 106 16.57 -1.52 1.64
N GLU A 107 17.66 -2.27 1.55
CA GLU A 107 18.99 -1.68 1.43
C GLU A 107 19.12 -0.87 0.15
N PHE A 108 18.67 -1.41 -0.96
CA PHE A 108 18.68 -0.71 -2.25
C PHE A 108 17.86 0.58 -2.17
N ASN A 109 16.67 0.53 -1.61
CA ASN A 109 15.80 1.69 -1.46
C ASN A 109 16.43 2.76 -0.59
N ARG A 110 17.02 2.36 0.55
CA ARG A 110 17.65 3.28 1.49
C ARG A 110 18.88 3.96 0.91
N SER A 111 19.68 3.24 0.14
CA SER A 111 20.91 3.77 -0.47
C SER A 111 20.65 4.54 -1.77
N SER A 112 19.44 4.45 -2.32
CA SER A 112 19.05 5.17 -3.52
C SER A 112 18.75 6.64 -3.20
N LEU A 113 19.01 7.52 -4.16
CA LEU A 113 18.57 8.91 -4.09
C LEU A 113 17.09 9.08 -4.39
N GLU A 114 16.42 7.99 -4.76
CA GLU A 114 15.02 7.98 -5.11
C GLU A 114 14.15 7.77 -3.87
N LEU A 115 12.96 8.38 -3.87
CA LEU A 115 12.03 8.31 -2.74
C LEU A 115 11.10 7.10 -2.92
N LYS A 116 11.53 5.93 -2.48
CA LYS A 116 10.72 4.73 -2.53
C LYS A 116 10.90 3.88 -1.28
N ALA A 117 9.85 3.16 -0.91
CA ALA A 117 9.86 2.31 0.27
C ALA A 117 8.96 1.09 0.11
N ASP A 118 9.40 -0.04 0.64
CA ASP A 118 8.61 -1.25 0.79
C ASP A 118 7.78 -1.11 2.07
N ILE A 119 6.47 -1.11 1.92
CA ILE A 119 5.53 -0.97 3.05
C ILE A 119 4.96 -2.29 3.52
N GLY A 120 5.42 -3.41 2.96
CA GLY A 120 5.02 -4.73 3.41
C GLY A 120 5.47 -5.01 4.85
N VAL A 121 4.81 -5.98 5.49
CA VAL A 121 5.08 -6.29 6.90
C VAL A 121 6.50 -6.79 7.16
N GLU A 122 7.17 -7.29 6.14
CA GLU A 122 8.56 -7.77 6.24
C GLU A 122 9.57 -6.66 5.92
N GLY A 123 9.11 -5.49 5.44
CA GLY A 123 9.98 -4.37 5.12
C GLY A 123 10.43 -3.62 6.37
N GLU A 124 11.58 -2.95 6.26
CA GLU A 124 12.16 -2.21 7.40
C GLU A 124 11.26 -1.07 7.89
N LEU A 125 10.50 -0.45 7.01
CA LEU A 125 9.61 0.64 7.40
C LEU A 125 8.55 0.15 8.39
N PHE A 126 7.86 -0.96 8.08
CA PHE A 126 6.88 -1.55 8.99
C PHE A 126 7.53 -2.01 10.29
N GLN A 127 8.68 -2.67 10.20
CA GLN A 127 9.38 -3.17 11.38
C GLN A 127 9.84 -2.02 12.30
N SER A 128 10.24 -0.89 11.74
CA SER A 128 10.62 0.27 12.55
C SER A 128 9.43 0.91 13.26
N ILE A 129 8.27 0.96 12.64
CA ILE A 129 7.04 1.47 13.26
C ILE A 129 6.58 0.55 14.40
N LYS A 130 6.70 -0.77 14.19
CA LYS A 130 6.29 -1.76 15.18
C LYS A 130 7.10 -1.71 16.46
N ARG A 131 8.34 -1.28 16.39
CA ARG A 131 9.20 -1.13 17.55
C ARG A 131 8.74 0.03 18.44
#